data_7ae3c83ebca780fee6497eb8cee27682
#
_entry.id   7ae3c83ebca780fee6497eb8cee27682
#
_cell.length_a   1.000
_cell.length_b   1.000
_cell.length_c   1.000
_cell.angle_alpha   90.00
_cell.angle_beta   90.00
_cell.angle_gamma   90.00
#
_symmetry.space_group_name_H-M   'P 1'
#
loop_
_entity.id
_entity.type
_entity.pdbx_description
1 polymer ?
#
loop_
_entity_poly.entity_id
_entity_poly.type
_entity_poly.pdbx_seq_one_letter_code
_entity_poly.pdbx_strand_id
1 'polypeptide(L)'
;MNAAALCRPISGCRACGGAISAMFCDLGATPLANDYPPPGSQPLPRYPLAAVVCGTCRMVQLDHVVEAEAIFTDYAYFSSFSESWLDHAARYASAMRERLSLGAQSFVVEIASNDGYLLRNFVAAGIPCLGVEPAANVAASAVAAGVPTEVRFFGREAARDIVGRRGHADLVIANNVLAHVPDVVDFAAGLAQLAGSRGVVTIEAPHLLSFVDGVQFDTIYHEHYAYWSLYAVERLLAAQGLRVFDVEKLSTHGGSLRYFATADATRLDMPGVIEMRADEAARGIAGDAFYQGFNARVAAVLAAFKDWLAQCQAQGLRLGAYGAAAKGNTFLNAAGVAAADFMAVADRNPAKQDRLLPGSAIPIVSPEALLAMAPDVILILPWNLADEISGQLRAAGFKGRLATALPEPRWL
;
A
#
# COMPACT_ATOMS: atom_id res chain seq x y z
N MET A 1 -22.80 1.19 -14.01
CA MET A 1 -22.85 2.45 -13.23
C MET A 1 -22.05 3.52 -13.98
N ASN A 2 -22.48 4.79 -13.93
CA ASN A 2 -21.78 5.86 -14.65
C ASN A 2 -20.43 6.14 -13.92
N ALA A 3 -19.30 6.11 -14.63
CA ALA A 3 -17.96 6.34 -14.07
C ALA A 3 -17.86 7.66 -13.26
N ALA A 4 -18.60 8.69 -13.65
CA ALA A 4 -18.69 9.96 -12.93
C ALA A 4 -19.37 9.86 -11.55
N ALA A 5 -20.14 8.80 -11.27
CA ALA A 5 -20.78 8.59 -9.98
C ALA A 5 -19.86 7.87 -8.98
N LEU A 6 -18.80 7.21 -9.47
CA LEU A 6 -17.86 6.44 -8.64
C LEU A 6 -16.64 7.23 -8.19
N CYS A 7 -16.36 8.40 -8.78
CA CYS A 7 -15.18 9.20 -8.50
C CYS A 7 -15.59 10.66 -8.26
N ARG A 8 -15.22 11.20 -7.10
CA ARG A 8 -15.58 12.58 -6.70
C ARG A 8 -14.35 13.37 -6.26
N PRO A 9 -14.25 14.68 -6.60
CA PRO A 9 -13.19 15.53 -6.10
C PRO A 9 -13.34 15.76 -4.58
N ILE A 10 -12.22 15.97 -3.90
CA ILE A 10 -12.22 16.40 -2.51
C ILE A 10 -12.49 17.91 -2.43
N SER A 11 -13.22 18.36 -1.40
CA SER A 11 -13.47 19.79 -1.12
C SER A 11 -12.45 20.40 -0.14
N GLY A 12 -11.62 19.58 0.47
CA GLY A 12 -10.60 19.94 1.47
C GLY A 12 -9.88 18.71 1.97
N CYS A 13 -9.01 18.87 2.94
CA CYS A 13 -8.26 17.77 3.53
C CYS A 13 -9.19 16.78 4.24
N ARG A 14 -9.10 15.50 3.87
CA ARG A 14 -9.91 14.42 4.46
C ARG A 14 -9.57 14.14 5.94
N ALA A 15 -8.34 14.51 6.39
CA ALA A 15 -7.94 14.30 7.78
C ALA A 15 -8.30 15.47 8.72
N CYS A 16 -8.19 16.73 8.26
CA CYS A 16 -8.38 17.89 9.14
C CYS A 16 -9.34 18.96 8.63
N GLY A 17 -9.94 18.78 7.45
CA GLY A 17 -10.83 19.76 6.81
C GLY A 17 -10.10 21.00 6.26
N GLY A 18 -8.79 21.11 6.43
CA GLY A 18 -8.00 22.28 6.02
C GLY A 18 -7.91 22.42 4.48
N ALA A 19 -7.56 23.63 4.02
CA ALA A 19 -7.41 23.93 2.61
C ALA A 19 -6.23 23.13 1.99
N ILE A 20 -6.37 22.76 0.72
CA ILE A 20 -5.29 22.20 -0.08
C ILE A 20 -4.35 23.33 -0.49
N SER A 21 -3.03 23.16 -0.27
CA SER A 21 -2.03 24.20 -0.52
C SER A 21 -1.32 24.06 -1.85
N ALA A 22 -1.08 22.82 -2.32
CA ALA A 22 -0.29 22.59 -3.51
C ALA A 22 -0.61 21.25 -4.19
N MET A 23 -0.34 21.18 -5.49
CA MET A 23 -0.19 19.93 -6.23
C MET A 23 1.13 19.28 -5.83
N PHE A 24 1.09 17.99 -5.47
CA PHE A 24 2.27 17.19 -5.15
C PHE A 24 2.76 16.40 -6.37
N CYS A 25 1.84 15.68 -7.01
CA CYS A 25 2.11 14.88 -8.21
C CYS A 25 0.84 14.73 -9.03
N ASP A 26 0.94 14.93 -10.35
CA ASP A 26 -0.17 14.71 -11.29
C ASP A 26 0.24 13.65 -12.32
N LEU A 27 -0.48 12.52 -12.31
CA LEU A 27 -0.29 11.40 -13.24
C LEU A 27 -1.38 11.37 -14.33
N GLY A 28 -2.17 12.44 -14.45
CA GLY A 28 -3.25 12.57 -15.42
C GLY A 28 -4.47 11.73 -15.05
N ALA A 29 -4.95 10.90 -15.98
CA ALA A 29 -6.07 10.01 -15.74
C ALA A 29 -5.68 8.58 -16.12
N THR A 30 -5.98 7.61 -15.24
CA THR A 30 -5.68 6.19 -15.43
C THR A 30 -6.88 5.31 -15.08
N PRO A 31 -6.97 4.06 -15.59
CA PRO A 31 -7.92 3.11 -15.05
C PRO A 31 -7.51 2.70 -13.62
N LEU A 32 -8.42 2.01 -12.92
CA LEU A 32 -8.09 1.39 -11.63
C LEU A 32 -6.95 0.37 -11.83
N ALA A 33 -5.96 0.44 -10.95
CA ALA A 33 -4.70 -0.29 -11.16
C ALA A 33 -4.81 -1.82 -11.03
N ASN A 34 -5.84 -2.31 -10.35
CA ASN A 34 -6.10 -3.75 -10.16
C ASN A 34 -7.34 -4.26 -10.92
N ASP A 35 -7.90 -3.47 -11.84
CA ASP A 35 -9.03 -3.87 -12.68
C ASP A 35 -8.50 -4.57 -13.96
N TYR A 36 -8.13 -5.84 -13.85
CA TYR A 36 -7.53 -6.62 -14.93
C TYR A 36 -8.60 -7.13 -15.90
N PRO A 37 -8.81 -6.50 -17.09
CA PRO A 37 -9.85 -6.92 -18.01
C PRO A 37 -9.45 -8.19 -18.77
N PRO A 38 -10.41 -9.07 -19.15
CA PRO A 38 -10.15 -10.14 -20.09
C PRO A 38 -9.84 -9.59 -21.49
N PRO A 39 -9.11 -10.35 -22.33
CA PRO A 39 -8.88 -9.97 -23.73
C PRO A 39 -10.19 -9.71 -24.48
N GLY A 40 -10.20 -8.68 -25.31
CA GLY A 40 -11.39 -8.29 -26.08
C GLY A 40 -12.41 -7.44 -25.34
N SER A 41 -12.16 -7.08 -24.09
CA SER A 41 -13.00 -6.13 -23.33
C SER A 41 -12.99 -4.73 -23.95
N GLN A 42 -14.07 -3.99 -23.68
CA GLN A 42 -14.09 -2.54 -23.95
C GLN A 42 -13.01 -1.82 -23.12
N PRO A 43 -12.50 -0.68 -23.59
CA PRO A 43 -11.57 0.13 -22.82
C PRO A 43 -12.12 0.46 -21.44
N LEU A 44 -11.29 0.31 -20.42
CA LEU A 44 -11.66 0.64 -19.04
C LEU A 44 -11.88 2.15 -18.85
N PRO A 45 -12.80 2.54 -17.97
CA PRO A 45 -12.97 3.94 -17.58
C PRO A 45 -11.67 4.46 -16.95
N ARG A 46 -11.36 5.74 -17.17
CA ARG A 46 -10.18 6.41 -16.61
C ARG A 46 -10.64 7.46 -15.62
N TYR A 47 -9.95 7.55 -14.50
CA TYR A 47 -10.22 8.48 -13.41
C TYR A 47 -9.02 9.39 -13.18
N PRO A 48 -9.22 10.67 -12.78
CA PRO A 48 -8.13 11.55 -12.38
C PRO A 48 -7.25 10.90 -11.33
N LEU A 49 -5.94 11.04 -11.45
CA LEU A 49 -4.96 10.48 -10.52
C LEU A 49 -3.90 11.52 -10.19
N ALA A 50 -4.22 12.38 -9.25
CA ALA A 50 -3.32 13.41 -8.77
C ALA A 50 -3.28 13.42 -7.23
N ALA A 51 -2.11 13.69 -6.67
CA ALA A 51 -1.90 13.84 -5.24
C ALA A 51 -1.65 15.30 -4.88
N VAL A 52 -2.25 15.76 -3.79
CA VAL A 52 -2.21 17.15 -3.31
C VAL A 52 -1.82 17.21 -1.84
N VAL A 53 -1.32 18.36 -1.38
CA VAL A 53 -0.84 18.58 -0.02
C VAL A 53 -1.81 19.45 0.76
N CYS A 54 -2.15 19.03 1.98
CA CYS A 54 -2.89 19.85 2.92
C CYS A 54 -2.00 20.97 3.50
N GLY A 55 -2.47 22.21 3.45
CA GLY A 55 -1.77 23.38 4.01
C GLY A 55 -1.63 23.35 5.53
N THR A 56 -2.47 22.58 6.24
CA THR A 56 -2.53 22.55 7.71
C THR A 56 -1.82 21.33 8.30
N CYS A 57 -2.28 20.11 7.99
CA CYS A 57 -1.74 18.89 8.58
C CYS A 57 -0.65 18.22 7.76
N ARG A 58 -0.35 18.74 6.57
CA ARG A 58 0.68 18.24 5.65
C ARG A 58 0.44 16.82 5.13
N MET A 59 -0.77 16.28 5.27
CA MET A 59 -1.13 15.03 4.63
C MET A 59 -1.09 15.19 3.11
N VAL A 60 -0.38 14.29 2.45
CA VAL A 60 -0.45 14.12 1.00
C VAL A 60 -1.58 13.14 0.71
N GLN A 61 -2.49 13.47 -0.22
CA GLN A 61 -3.68 12.69 -0.50
C GLN A 61 -4.12 12.85 -1.95
N LEU A 62 -4.89 11.87 -2.46
CA LEU A 62 -5.51 12.02 -3.77
C LEU A 62 -6.50 13.19 -3.76
N ASP A 63 -6.56 13.93 -4.86
CA ASP A 63 -7.52 15.02 -5.08
C ASP A 63 -8.92 14.52 -5.48
N HIS A 64 -9.02 13.24 -5.84
CA HIS A 64 -10.28 12.54 -6.12
C HIS A 64 -10.36 11.24 -5.31
N VAL A 65 -11.56 10.89 -4.89
CA VAL A 65 -11.87 9.65 -4.16
C VAL A 65 -12.74 8.77 -5.04
N VAL A 66 -12.26 7.57 -5.33
CA VAL A 66 -13.09 6.49 -5.88
C VAL A 66 -13.72 5.75 -4.71
N GLU A 67 -15.01 5.41 -4.81
CA GLU A 67 -15.72 4.73 -3.73
C GLU A 67 -15.08 3.38 -3.40
N ALA A 68 -14.87 3.11 -2.09
CA ALA A 68 -14.14 1.94 -1.61
C ALA A 68 -14.82 0.62 -2.02
N GLU A 69 -16.13 0.60 -2.07
CA GLU A 69 -16.93 -0.54 -2.48
C GLU A 69 -16.64 -0.97 -3.93
N ALA A 70 -16.30 -0.01 -4.80
CA ALA A 70 -15.92 -0.29 -6.19
C ALA A 70 -14.54 -0.95 -6.32
N ILE A 71 -13.71 -0.82 -5.28
CA ILE A 71 -12.32 -1.31 -5.27
C ILE A 71 -12.18 -2.60 -4.45
N PHE A 72 -12.83 -2.68 -3.27
CA PHE A 72 -12.51 -3.69 -2.25
C PHE A 72 -13.59 -4.77 -2.06
N THR A 73 -14.69 -4.77 -2.82
CA THR A 73 -15.76 -5.78 -2.66
C THR A 73 -15.30 -7.18 -3.10
N ASP A 74 -14.52 -7.28 -4.17
CA ASP A 74 -13.89 -8.52 -4.65
C ASP A 74 -12.39 -8.26 -4.82
N TYR A 75 -11.61 -8.66 -3.82
CA TYR A 75 -10.20 -8.30 -3.74
C TYR A 75 -9.31 -9.47 -4.13
N ALA A 76 -8.48 -9.27 -5.16
CA ALA A 76 -7.66 -10.32 -5.75
C ALA A 76 -6.32 -10.54 -5.02
N TYR A 77 -6.02 -9.76 -3.97
CA TYR A 77 -4.75 -9.85 -3.24
C TYR A 77 -4.88 -10.69 -1.97
N PHE A 78 -4.06 -11.75 -1.87
CA PHE A 78 -3.91 -12.61 -0.71
C PHE A 78 -2.51 -12.44 -0.13
N SER A 79 -2.42 -12.02 1.11
CA SER A 79 -1.15 -11.73 1.79
C SER A 79 -0.32 -12.99 2.04
N SER A 80 -0.97 -14.15 2.25
CA SER A 80 -0.30 -15.42 2.52
C SER A 80 0.49 -16.00 1.33
N PHE A 81 0.38 -15.44 0.13
CA PHE A 81 1.13 -15.93 -1.04
C PHE A 81 2.61 -15.53 -1.04
N SER A 82 3.06 -14.68 -0.13
CA SER A 82 4.44 -14.26 0.02
C SER A 82 5.06 -14.83 1.29
N GLU A 83 6.07 -15.71 1.16
CA GLU A 83 6.78 -16.28 2.30
C GLU A 83 7.47 -15.20 3.15
N SER A 84 8.13 -14.25 2.51
CA SER A 84 8.78 -13.13 3.21
C SER A 84 7.78 -12.28 4.00
N TRP A 85 6.52 -12.18 3.51
CA TRP A 85 5.45 -11.48 4.21
C TRP A 85 4.92 -12.27 5.41
N LEU A 86 4.81 -13.61 5.29
CA LEU A 86 4.48 -14.48 6.42
C LEU A 86 5.54 -14.42 7.52
N ASP A 87 6.83 -14.39 7.16
CA ASP A 87 7.94 -14.22 8.10
C ASP A 87 7.90 -12.85 8.79
N HIS A 88 7.57 -11.78 8.05
CA HIS A 88 7.37 -10.45 8.62
C HIS A 88 6.25 -10.47 9.67
N ALA A 89 5.10 -11.07 9.34
CA ALA A 89 3.96 -11.20 10.24
C ALA A 89 4.28 -12.03 11.50
N ALA A 90 5.03 -13.12 11.35
CA ALA A 90 5.44 -13.96 12.49
C ALA A 90 6.39 -13.22 13.43
N ARG A 91 7.39 -12.48 12.88
CA ARG A 91 8.29 -11.63 13.68
C ARG A 91 7.53 -10.53 14.40
N TYR A 92 6.60 -9.86 13.70
CA TYR A 92 5.72 -8.86 14.31
C TYR A 92 4.93 -9.43 15.48
N ALA A 93 4.22 -10.54 15.28
CA ALA A 93 3.39 -11.16 16.31
C ALA A 93 4.22 -11.56 17.54
N SER A 94 5.42 -12.14 17.34
CA SER A 94 6.34 -12.48 18.43
C SER A 94 6.78 -11.24 19.20
N ALA A 95 7.20 -10.18 18.50
CA ALA A 95 7.64 -8.92 19.12
C ALA A 95 6.51 -8.25 19.92
N MET A 96 5.26 -8.24 19.39
CA MET A 96 4.12 -7.65 20.10
C MET A 96 3.72 -8.44 21.33
N ARG A 97 3.77 -9.77 21.25
CA ARG A 97 3.51 -10.64 22.41
C ARG A 97 4.47 -10.33 23.56
N GLU A 98 5.75 -10.22 23.26
CA GLU A 98 6.78 -9.91 24.25
C GLU A 98 6.63 -8.46 24.77
N ARG A 99 6.57 -7.48 23.89
CA ARG A 99 6.54 -6.04 24.21
C ARG A 99 5.33 -5.66 25.07
N LEU A 100 4.17 -6.25 24.79
CA LEU A 100 2.89 -5.94 25.46
C LEU A 100 2.46 -7.02 26.45
N SER A 101 3.29 -8.07 26.68
CA SER A 101 3.00 -9.19 27.57
C SER A 101 1.64 -9.85 27.25
N LEU A 102 1.35 -10.05 25.94
CA LEU A 102 0.07 -10.62 25.52
C LEU A 102 -0.03 -12.11 25.81
N GLY A 103 -1.16 -12.53 26.34
CA GLY A 103 -1.44 -13.92 26.71
C GLY A 103 -2.92 -14.29 26.55
N ALA A 104 -3.34 -15.40 27.15
CA ALA A 104 -4.69 -15.98 27.00
C ALA A 104 -5.83 -15.06 27.50
N GLN A 105 -5.53 -14.04 28.29
CA GLN A 105 -6.51 -13.06 28.78
C GLN A 105 -6.51 -11.76 27.94
N SER A 106 -5.61 -11.64 26.97
CA SER A 106 -5.52 -10.47 26.09
C SER A 106 -6.49 -10.63 24.92
N PHE A 107 -6.86 -9.49 24.32
CA PHE A 107 -7.67 -9.45 23.12
C PHE A 107 -6.96 -8.62 22.02
N VAL A 108 -6.75 -9.25 20.87
CA VAL A 108 -6.06 -8.64 19.71
C VAL A 108 -7.05 -8.47 18.57
N VAL A 109 -7.10 -7.30 17.96
CA VAL A 109 -7.93 -7.05 16.77
C VAL A 109 -7.07 -6.54 15.63
N GLU A 110 -7.19 -7.16 14.46
CA GLU A 110 -6.56 -6.70 13.22
C GLU A 110 -7.60 -6.16 12.25
N ILE A 111 -7.36 -4.94 11.74
CA ILE A 111 -8.20 -4.27 10.77
C ILE A 111 -7.62 -4.46 9.37
N ALA A 112 -8.48 -4.79 8.40
CA ALA A 112 -8.10 -5.29 7.08
C ALA A 112 -7.20 -6.53 7.19
N SER A 113 -7.70 -7.52 7.96
CA SER A 113 -6.93 -8.71 8.35
C SER A 113 -6.61 -9.65 7.20
N ASN A 114 -7.11 -9.36 6.01
CA ASN A 114 -6.91 -10.13 4.79
C ASN A 114 -7.25 -11.62 5.03
N ASP A 115 -6.47 -12.54 4.53
CA ASP A 115 -6.66 -14.00 4.68
C ASP A 115 -6.20 -14.57 6.04
N GLY A 116 -6.02 -13.71 7.05
CA GLY A 116 -5.62 -14.09 8.41
C GLY A 116 -4.12 -14.39 8.57
N TYR A 117 -3.31 -14.00 7.58
CA TYR A 117 -1.87 -14.26 7.51
C TYR A 117 -1.10 -13.83 8.77
N LEU A 118 -1.53 -12.77 9.45
CA LEU A 118 -0.90 -12.28 10.67
C LEU A 118 -1.56 -12.87 11.92
N LEU A 119 -2.90 -12.82 12.01
CA LEU A 119 -3.63 -13.29 13.21
C LEU A 119 -3.47 -14.77 13.48
N ARG A 120 -3.17 -15.61 12.48
CA ARG A 120 -2.85 -17.04 12.66
C ARG A 120 -1.75 -17.28 13.70
N ASN A 121 -0.80 -16.32 13.86
CA ASN A 121 0.27 -16.40 14.85
C ASN A 121 -0.25 -16.20 16.29
N PHE A 122 -1.26 -15.35 16.48
CA PHE A 122 -1.93 -15.16 17.78
C PHE A 122 -2.85 -16.34 18.10
N VAL A 123 -3.58 -16.86 17.10
CA VAL A 123 -4.37 -18.10 17.26
C VAL A 123 -3.49 -19.26 17.69
N ALA A 124 -2.36 -19.49 17.03
CA ALA A 124 -1.40 -20.54 17.37
C ALA A 124 -0.81 -20.37 18.78
N ALA A 125 -0.74 -19.15 19.28
CA ALA A 125 -0.29 -18.83 20.63
C ALA A 125 -1.40 -18.90 21.70
N GLY A 126 -2.63 -19.25 21.34
CA GLY A 126 -3.77 -19.31 22.25
C GLY A 126 -4.25 -17.94 22.73
N ILE A 127 -3.96 -16.87 21.99
CA ILE A 127 -4.35 -15.50 22.31
C ILE A 127 -5.66 -15.17 21.59
N PRO A 128 -6.73 -14.77 22.30
CA PRO A 128 -7.99 -14.34 21.69
C PRO A 128 -7.78 -13.23 20.67
N CYS A 129 -8.27 -13.43 19.45
CA CYS A 129 -8.15 -12.42 18.40
C CYS A 129 -9.40 -12.34 17.53
N LEU A 130 -9.49 -11.27 16.73
CA LEU A 130 -10.55 -11.00 15.76
C LEU A 130 -9.98 -10.23 14.56
N GLY A 131 -10.24 -10.74 13.37
CA GLY A 131 -10.04 -10.02 12.12
C GLY A 131 -11.28 -9.23 11.71
N VAL A 132 -11.08 -8.06 11.12
CA VAL A 132 -12.13 -7.28 10.44
C VAL A 132 -11.68 -7.07 9.00
N GLU A 133 -12.42 -7.66 8.03
CA GLU A 133 -12.02 -7.65 6.62
C GLU A 133 -13.24 -7.39 5.73
N PRO A 134 -13.26 -6.33 4.90
CA PRO A 134 -14.42 -6.03 4.06
C PRO A 134 -14.60 -6.99 2.88
N ALA A 135 -13.52 -7.58 2.35
CA ALA A 135 -13.55 -8.49 1.21
C ALA A 135 -14.01 -9.89 1.63
N ALA A 136 -15.24 -10.27 1.29
CA ALA A 136 -15.84 -11.53 1.72
C ALA A 136 -15.07 -12.77 1.24
N ASN A 137 -14.52 -12.74 0.02
CA ASN A 137 -13.74 -13.84 -0.55
C ASN A 137 -12.44 -14.08 0.25
N VAL A 138 -11.78 -13.01 0.68
CA VAL A 138 -10.53 -13.06 1.45
C VAL A 138 -10.81 -13.46 2.90
N ALA A 139 -11.83 -12.86 3.53
CA ALA A 139 -12.26 -13.21 4.88
C ALA A 139 -12.67 -14.69 5.01
N ALA A 140 -13.30 -15.26 3.99
CA ALA A 140 -13.65 -16.69 3.98
C ALA A 140 -12.41 -17.58 4.08
N SER A 141 -11.30 -17.19 3.45
CA SER A 141 -10.02 -17.91 3.56
C SER A 141 -9.44 -17.83 4.98
N ALA A 142 -9.53 -16.67 5.64
CA ALA A 142 -9.11 -16.49 7.03
C ALA A 142 -9.92 -17.42 7.97
N VAL A 143 -11.24 -17.43 7.82
CA VAL A 143 -12.13 -18.30 8.62
C VAL A 143 -11.82 -19.78 8.39
N ALA A 144 -11.61 -20.19 7.13
CA ALA A 144 -11.23 -21.56 6.79
C ALA A 144 -9.87 -21.95 7.40
N ALA A 145 -8.95 -20.99 7.58
CA ALA A 145 -7.67 -21.17 8.26
C ALA A 145 -7.78 -21.12 9.80
N GLY A 146 -8.99 -21.00 10.35
CA GLY A 146 -9.24 -20.98 11.80
C GLY A 146 -9.07 -19.61 12.47
N VAL A 147 -8.98 -18.54 11.69
CA VAL A 147 -8.88 -17.15 12.19
C VAL A 147 -10.28 -16.54 12.28
N PRO A 148 -10.79 -16.19 13.48
CA PRO A 148 -12.08 -15.52 13.63
C PRO A 148 -12.07 -14.18 12.88
N THR A 149 -12.96 -14.00 11.89
CA THR A 149 -12.99 -12.80 11.04
C THR A 149 -14.43 -12.36 10.78
N GLU A 150 -14.69 -11.06 10.91
CA GLU A 150 -15.96 -10.41 10.56
C GLU A 150 -15.85 -9.70 9.21
N VAL A 151 -16.85 -9.94 8.33
CA VAL A 151 -16.91 -9.30 7.00
C VAL A 151 -17.62 -7.96 7.13
N ARG A 152 -16.84 -6.88 7.22
CA ARG A 152 -17.36 -5.51 7.29
C ARG A 152 -16.26 -4.48 7.08
N PHE A 153 -16.61 -3.28 6.63
CA PHE A 153 -15.74 -2.11 6.72
C PHE A 153 -15.57 -1.68 8.19
N PHE A 154 -14.38 -1.15 8.52
CA PHE A 154 -14.08 -0.68 9.86
C PHE A 154 -14.21 0.83 9.97
N GLY A 155 -14.78 1.25 11.09
CA GLY A 155 -14.93 2.64 11.52
C GLY A 155 -15.47 2.66 12.94
N ARG A 156 -15.93 3.82 13.37
CA ARG A 156 -16.45 4.05 14.74
C ARG A 156 -17.60 3.12 15.11
N GLU A 157 -18.52 2.85 14.19
CA GLU A 157 -19.65 1.96 14.44
C GLU A 157 -19.20 0.52 14.68
N ALA A 158 -18.33 -0.01 13.81
CA ALA A 158 -17.76 -1.34 13.96
C ALA A 158 -17.00 -1.49 15.28
N ALA A 159 -16.17 -0.50 15.63
CA ALA A 159 -15.44 -0.48 16.89
C ALA A 159 -16.37 -0.51 18.09
N ARG A 160 -17.45 0.30 18.08
CA ARG A 160 -18.45 0.34 19.17
C ARG A 160 -19.12 -1.01 19.38
N ASP A 161 -19.51 -1.66 18.30
CA ASP A 161 -20.14 -2.97 18.34
C ASP A 161 -19.18 -4.05 18.89
N ILE A 162 -17.93 -4.08 18.44
CA ILE A 162 -16.90 -5.01 18.94
C ILE A 162 -16.67 -4.78 20.44
N VAL A 163 -16.48 -3.52 20.87
CA VAL A 163 -16.29 -3.17 22.28
C VAL A 163 -17.49 -3.59 23.13
N GLY A 164 -18.71 -3.39 22.63
CA GLY A 164 -19.93 -3.80 23.35
C GLY A 164 -20.04 -5.30 23.57
N ARG A 165 -19.51 -6.12 22.70
CA ARG A 165 -19.54 -7.59 22.75
C ARG A 165 -18.33 -8.23 23.43
N ARG A 166 -17.15 -7.63 23.28
CA ARG A 166 -15.87 -8.26 23.67
C ARG A 166 -15.01 -7.42 24.60
N GLY A 167 -15.35 -6.14 24.83
CA GLY A 167 -14.49 -5.18 25.53
C GLY A 167 -13.46 -4.53 24.62
N HIS A 168 -12.60 -3.71 25.22
CA HIS A 168 -11.50 -3.05 24.52
C HIS A 168 -10.40 -4.05 24.17
N ALA A 169 -9.70 -3.81 23.08
CA ALA A 169 -8.55 -4.60 22.67
C ALA A 169 -7.27 -4.13 23.38
N ASP A 170 -6.42 -5.07 23.80
CA ASP A 170 -5.07 -4.77 24.31
C ASP A 170 -4.14 -4.34 23.18
N LEU A 171 -4.35 -4.91 21.96
CA LEU A 171 -3.63 -4.55 20.74
C LEU A 171 -4.61 -4.42 19.58
N VAL A 172 -4.60 -3.26 18.92
CA VAL A 172 -5.28 -3.00 17.65
C VAL A 172 -4.23 -2.87 16.56
N ILE A 173 -4.35 -3.67 15.51
CA ILE A 173 -3.39 -3.75 14.40
C ILE A 173 -4.04 -3.17 13.15
N ALA A 174 -3.36 -2.23 12.49
CA ALA A 174 -3.81 -1.60 11.26
C ALA A 174 -2.65 -1.50 10.25
N ASN A 175 -2.10 -2.67 9.86
CA ASN A 175 -0.93 -2.74 9.01
C ASN A 175 -1.31 -2.60 7.54
N ASN A 176 -0.67 -1.64 6.84
CA ASN A 176 -0.85 -1.38 5.40
C ASN A 176 -2.31 -1.12 4.98
N VAL A 177 -3.11 -0.54 5.87
CA VAL A 177 -4.51 -0.19 5.59
C VAL A 177 -4.75 1.32 5.63
N LEU A 178 -3.97 2.11 6.40
CA LEU A 178 -4.24 3.54 6.59
C LEU A 178 -4.24 4.34 5.28
N ALA A 179 -3.47 3.90 4.28
CA ALA A 179 -3.46 4.51 2.94
C ALA A 179 -4.75 4.21 2.15
N HIS A 180 -5.43 3.10 2.46
CA HIS A 180 -6.60 2.57 1.74
C HIS A 180 -7.94 3.06 2.29
N VAL A 181 -7.94 4.01 3.22
CA VAL A 181 -9.15 4.46 3.90
C VAL A 181 -9.63 5.81 3.35
N PRO A 182 -10.83 5.86 2.74
CA PRO A 182 -11.39 7.13 2.26
C PRO A 182 -11.83 8.06 3.40
N ASP A 183 -12.50 7.54 4.44
CA ASP A 183 -12.86 8.30 5.66
C ASP A 183 -11.87 7.98 6.79
N VAL A 184 -10.70 8.61 6.71
CA VAL A 184 -9.60 8.37 7.65
C VAL A 184 -9.90 8.88 9.06
N VAL A 185 -10.82 9.85 9.21
CA VAL A 185 -11.20 10.38 10.53
C VAL A 185 -12.09 9.40 11.28
N ASP A 186 -13.09 8.82 10.62
CA ASP A 186 -13.93 7.78 11.21
C ASP A 186 -13.12 6.52 11.55
N PHE A 187 -12.20 6.15 10.66
CA PHE A 187 -11.26 5.05 10.88
C PHE A 187 -10.39 5.25 12.13
N ALA A 188 -9.72 6.41 12.25
CA ALA A 188 -8.87 6.73 13.38
C ALA A 188 -9.65 6.81 14.70
N ALA A 189 -10.88 7.33 14.66
CA ALA A 189 -11.79 7.33 15.81
C ALA A 189 -12.21 5.92 16.21
N GLY A 190 -12.41 5.03 15.24
CA GLY A 190 -12.65 3.60 15.49
C GLY A 190 -11.45 2.93 16.18
N LEU A 191 -10.22 3.20 15.73
CA LEU A 191 -9.01 2.68 16.37
C LEU A 191 -8.91 3.14 17.84
N ALA A 192 -9.14 4.42 18.10
CA ALA A 192 -9.12 4.98 19.46
C ALA A 192 -10.19 4.35 20.36
N GLN A 193 -11.40 4.19 19.84
CA GLN A 193 -12.51 3.57 20.58
C GLN A 193 -12.23 2.10 20.89
N LEU A 194 -11.68 1.35 19.93
CA LEU A 194 -11.40 -0.07 20.11
C LEU A 194 -10.28 -0.32 21.12
N ALA A 195 -9.21 0.48 21.09
CA ALA A 195 -8.10 0.38 22.03
C ALA A 195 -8.48 0.88 23.46
N GLY A 196 -9.41 1.83 23.56
CA GLY A 196 -9.76 2.45 24.83
C GLY A 196 -8.58 3.17 25.49
N SER A 197 -8.60 3.28 26.82
CA SER A 197 -7.61 4.07 27.56
C SER A 197 -6.26 3.36 27.78
N ARG A 198 -6.17 2.05 27.60
CA ARG A 198 -4.98 1.23 27.91
C ARG A 198 -4.40 0.46 26.73
N GLY A 199 -5.21 0.19 25.73
CA GLY A 199 -4.78 -0.54 24.55
C GLY A 199 -3.72 0.20 23.75
N VAL A 200 -2.98 -0.56 22.97
CA VAL A 200 -1.99 -0.06 22.02
C VAL A 200 -2.52 -0.24 20.60
N VAL A 201 -2.39 0.81 19.81
CA VAL A 201 -2.65 0.76 18.36
C VAL A 201 -1.32 0.69 17.64
N THR A 202 -1.14 -0.27 16.74
CA THR A 202 -0.01 -0.28 15.80
C THR A 202 -0.53 -0.05 14.38
N ILE A 203 0.21 0.79 13.63
CA ILE A 203 -0.11 1.11 12.25
C ILE A 203 1.18 0.95 11.44
N GLU A 204 1.18 0.11 10.39
CA GLU A 204 2.25 0.11 9.40
C GLU A 204 1.79 0.84 8.14
N ALA A 205 2.63 1.77 7.66
CA ALA A 205 2.36 2.47 6.41
C ALA A 205 3.67 2.89 5.72
N PRO A 206 3.70 2.93 4.37
CA PRO A 206 4.81 3.51 3.63
C PRO A 206 5.10 4.95 4.09
N HIS A 207 6.38 5.26 4.27
CA HIS A 207 6.81 6.54 4.83
C HIS A 207 7.06 7.58 3.75
N LEU A 208 6.47 8.77 3.91
CA LEU A 208 6.54 9.83 2.93
C LEU A 208 7.98 10.31 2.63
N LEU A 209 8.91 10.29 3.60
CA LEU A 209 10.32 10.61 3.31
C LEU A 209 10.93 9.60 2.35
N SER A 210 10.76 8.29 2.60
CA SER A 210 11.24 7.23 1.71
C SER A 210 10.59 7.32 0.33
N PHE A 211 9.31 7.63 0.29
CA PHE A 211 8.55 7.86 -0.94
C PHE A 211 9.17 9.00 -1.76
N VAL A 212 9.44 10.14 -1.13
CA VAL A 212 10.03 11.33 -1.81
C VAL A 212 11.46 11.03 -2.24
N ASP A 213 12.27 10.42 -1.38
CA ASP A 213 13.69 10.12 -1.69
C ASP A 213 13.82 9.15 -2.86
N GLY A 214 13.03 8.09 -2.86
CA GLY A 214 13.02 7.05 -3.91
C GLY A 214 12.17 7.39 -5.14
N VAL A 215 11.57 8.58 -5.21
CA VAL A 215 10.63 8.97 -6.29
C VAL A 215 9.59 7.88 -6.56
N GLN A 216 9.00 7.32 -5.49
CA GLN A 216 8.14 6.15 -5.55
C GLN A 216 6.71 6.50 -6.03
N PHE A 217 6.60 7.29 -7.09
CA PHE A 217 5.31 7.77 -7.61
C PHE A 217 4.40 6.66 -8.13
N ASP A 218 4.96 5.51 -8.43
CA ASP A 218 4.24 4.31 -8.85
C ASP A 218 3.30 3.77 -7.74
N THR A 219 3.50 4.21 -6.48
CA THR A 219 2.56 3.94 -5.39
C THR A 219 1.35 4.88 -5.37
N ILE A 220 1.29 5.87 -6.27
CA ILE A 220 0.11 6.73 -6.44
C ILE A 220 -0.89 5.98 -7.36
N TYR A 221 -1.91 5.38 -6.77
CA TYR A 221 -3.03 4.77 -7.47
C TYR A 221 -4.31 4.88 -6.62
N HIS A 222 -5.47 4.68 -7.23
CA HIS A 222 -6.75 5.05 -6.64
C HIS A 222 -7.10 4.34 -5.32
N GLU A 223 -6.44 3.20 -5.03
CA GLU A 223 -6.58 2.49 -3.76
C GLU A 223 -5.78 3.14 -2.62
N HIS A 224 -4.75 3.96 -2.95
CA HIS A 224 -3.93 4.68 -1.99
C HIS A 224 -4.42 6.12 -1.85
N TYR A 225 -5.42 6.33 -1.04
CA TYR A 225 -6.02 7.66 -0.85
C TYR A 225 -5.10 8.66 -0.15
N ALA A 226 -4.07 8.21 0.59
CA ALA A 226 -3.19 9.08 1.36
C ALA A 226 -1.77 8.51 1.50
N TYR A 227 -0.79 9.43 1.69
CA TYR A 227 0.65 9.14 1.85
C TYR A 227 1.12 9.80 3.13
N TRP A 228 1.73 9.03 4.03
CA TRP A 228 1.85 9.37 5.43
C TRP A 228 3.27 9.73 5.85
N SER A 229 3.42 10.86 6.53
CA SER A 229 4.55 11.18 7.40
C SER A 229 4.15 10.95 8.85
N LEU A 230 5.13 10.85 9.78
CA LEU A 230 4.85 10.85 11.21
C LEU A 230 4.11 12.14 11.61
N TYR A 231 4.54 13.30 11.06
CA TYR A 231 3.92 14.60 11.28
C TYR A 231 2.40 14.60 10.98
N ALA A 232 1.97 13.97 9.89
CA ALA A 232 0.56 13.90 9.52
C ALA A 232 -0.21 12.86 10.34
N VAL A 233 0.40 11.70 10.62
CA VAL A 233 -0.20 10.65 11.46
C VAL A 233 -0.44 11.14 12.89
N GLU A 234 0.52 11.83 13.49
CA GLU A 234 0.37 12.39 14.84
C GLU A 234 -0.82 13.35 14.93
N ARG A 235 -1.03 14.20 13.93
CA ARG A 235 -2.16 15.12 13.89
C ARG A 235 -3.50 14.43 13.74
N LEU A 236 -3.56 13.42 12.88
CA LEU A 236 -4.77 12.60 12.70
C LEU A 236 -5.13 11.90 14.01
N LEU A 237 -4.17 11.22 14.62
CA LEU A 237 -4.39 10.42 15.83
C LEU A 237 -4.66 11.29 17.06
N ALA A 238 -3.95 12.43 17.22
CA ALA A 238 -4.17 13.36 18.32
C ALA A 238 -5.58 13.95 18.32
N ALA A 239 -6.17 14.21 17.15
CA ALA A 239 -7.56 14.66 17.03
C ALA A 239 -8.57 13.60 17.53
N GLN A 240 -8.14 12.34 17.68
CA GLN A 240 -8.96 11.23 18.22
C GLN A 240 -8.50 10.81 19.64
N GLY A 241 -7.65 11.58 20.29
CA GLY A 241 -7.16 11.31 21.65
C GLY A 241 -6.07 10.23 21.74
N LEU A 242 -5.48 9.83 20.61
CA LEU A 242 -4.33 8.93 20.58
C LEU A 242 -3.02 9.71 20.43
N ARG A 243 -1.97 9.27 21.09
CA ARG A 243 -0.62 9.81 20.98
C ARG A 243 0.34 8.74 20.46
N VAL A 244 1.13 9.07 19.44
CA VAL A 244 2.24 8.20 19.01
C VAL A 244 3.36 8.33 20.05
N PHE A 245 3.77 7.19 20.62
CA PHE A 245 4.80 7.12 21.64
C PHE A 245 6.08 6.41 21.18
N ASP A 246 6.00 5.69 20.05
CA ASP A 246 7.15 5.05 19.43
C ASP A 246 6.96 4.86 17.93
N VAL A 247 8.09 4.71 17.23
CA VAL A 247 8.13 4.43 15.78
C VAL A 247 9.27 3.46 15.48
N GLU A 248 9.02 2.49 14.61
CA GLU A 248 10.04 1.60 14.05
C GLU A 248 10.16 1.82 12.53
N LYS A 249 11.40 1.94 12.03
CA LYS A 249 11.68 1.98 10.58
C LYS A 249 11.67 0.56 10.02
N LEU A 250 10.95 0.34 8.93
CA LEU A 250 10.84 -0.93 8.25
C LEU A 250 11.32 -0.81 6.80
N SER A 251 11.93 -1.87 6.27
CA SER A 251 12.35 -1.93 4.86
C SER A 251 11.23 -2.31 3.90
N THR A 252 10.05 -2.68 4.40
CA THR A 252 8.90 -3.09 3.58
C THR A 252 8.44 -1.96 2.65
N HIS A 253 7.94 -2.32 1.48
CA HIS A 253 7.36 -1.40 0.48
C HIS A 253 8.26 -0.24 0.04
N GLY A 254 9.58 -0.37 0.17
CA GLY A 254 10.53 0.70 -0.17
C GLY A 254 10.77 1.70 0.95
N GLY A 255 10.42 1.32 2.18
CA GLY A 255 10.58 2.10 3.41
C GLY A 255 9.23 2.46 4.04
N SER A 256 8.93 1.82 5.16
CA SER A 256 7.71 2.04 5.95
C SER A 256 8.04 2.45 7.37
N LEU A 257 7.03 2.99 8.06
CA LEU A 257 7.07 3.15 9.51
C LEU A 257 6.00 2.28 10.15
N ARG A 258 6.34 1.70 11.31
CA ARG A 258 5.38 1.17 12.27
C ARG A 258 5.24 2.17 13.39
N TYR A 259 4.05 2.73 13.52
CA TYR A 259 3.68 3.66 14.58
C TYR A 259 3.08 2.88 15.73
N PHE A 260 3.39 3.29 16.95
CA PHE A 260 2.77 2.79 18.19
C PHE A 260 2.05 3.94 18.87
N ALA A 261 0.74 3.82 18.98
CA ALA A 261 -0.10 4.87 19.57
C ALA A 261 -0.93 4.34 20.73
N THR A 262 -1.28 5.23 21.67
CA THR A 262 -2.10 4.93 22.83
C THR A 262 -2.81 6.19 23.34
N ALA A 263 -3.91 6.02 24.07
CA ALA A 263 -4.55 7.08 24.82
C ALA A 263 -3.94 7.27 26.22
N ASP A 264 -3.07 6.36 26.68
CA ASP A 264 -2.39 6.46 27.97
C ASP A 264 -1.37 7.61 27.96
N ALA A 265 -1.73 8.71 28.63
CA ALA A 265 -0.88 9.90 28.74
C ALA A 265 0.38 9.67 29.60
N THR A 266 0.44 8.61 30.39
CA THR A 266 1.58 8.29 31.28
C THR A 266 2.70 7.56 30.53
N ARG A 267 2.42 6.99 29.37
CA ARG A 267 3.41 6.29 28.56
C ARG A 267 4.41 7.29 27.96
N LEU A 268 5.68 7.11 28.23
CA LEU A 268 6.73 8.01 27.76
C LEU A 268 7.03 7.82 26.27
N ASP A 269 7.51 8.88 25.62
CA ASP A 269 8.04 8.79 24.26
C ASP A 269 9.32 7.96 24.25
N MET A 270 9.40 7.03 23.30
CA MET A 270 10.56 6.17 23.09
C MET A 270 11.54 6.81 22.09
N PRO A 271 12.81 6.37 22.07
CA PRO A 271 13.81 6.93 21.16
C PRO A 271 13.39 6.98 19.69
N GLY A 272 12.70 5.95 19.18
CA GLY A 272 12.30 5.87 17.77
C GLY A 272 11.40 7.01 17.32
N VAL A 273 10.41 7.43 18.13
CA VAL A 273 9.55 8.56 17.77
C VAL A 273 10.28 9.89 17.89
N ILE A 274 11.19 10.02 18.89
CA ILE A 274 11.99 11.24 19.09
C ILE A 274 12.92 11.46 17.88
N GLU A 275 13.64 10.42 17.48
CA GLU A 275 14.54 10.44 16.33
C GLU A 275 13.78 10.73 15.02
N MET A 276 12.62 10.08 14.80
CA MET A 276 11.84 10.29 13.57
C MET A 276 11.27 11.71 13.50
N ARG A 277 10.81 12.29 14.61
CA ARG A 277 10.40 13.70 14.64
C ARG A 277 11.55 14.62 14.26
N ALA A 278 12.77 14.35 14.76
CA ALA A 278 13.97 15.10 14.41
C ALA A 278 14.34 14.97 12.93
N ASP A 279 14.28 13.74 12.38
CA ASP A 279 14.53 13.47 10.97
C ASP A 279 13.55 14.22 10.06
N GLU A 280 12.25 14.14 10.33
CA GLU A 280 11.22 14.85 9.56
C GLU A 280 11.35 16.38 9.68
N ALA A 281 11.65 16.87 10.88
CA ALA A 281 11.88 18.31 11.10
C ALA A 281 13.11 18.82 10.32
N ALA A 282 14.22 18.08 10.35
CA ALA A 282 15.44 18.40 9.60
C ALA A 282 15.19 18.42 8.07
N ARG A 283 14.27 17.60 7.59
CA ARG A 283 13.84 17.55 6.16
C ARG A 283 12.81 18.62 5.81
N GLY A 284 12.31 19.38 6.80
CA GLY A 284 11.36 20.46 6.60
C GLY A 284 9.95 20.01 6.27
N ILE A 285 9.51 18.84 6.76
CA ILE A 285 8.20 18.24 6.46
C ILE A 285 7.01 19.17 6.78
N ALA A 286 7.17 20.08 7.74
CA ALA A 286 6.13 21.05 8.11
C ALA A 286 6.01 22.22 7.11
N GLY A 287 7.01 22.43 6.24
CA GLY A 287 7.08 23.53 5.28
C GLY A 287 6.69 23.12 3.85
N ASP A 288 6.33 24.10 3.04
CA ASP A 288 5.91 23.87 1.66
C ASP A 288 7.08 23.39 0.75
N ALA A 289 8.32 23.85 1.06
CA ALA A 289 9.50 23.55 0.26
C ALA A 289 9.78 22.03 0.12
N PHE A 290 9.45 21.23 1.15
CA PHE A 290 9.62 19.78 1.11
C PHE A 290 8.80 19.12 -0.03
N TYR A 291 7.62 19.63 -0.28
CA TYR A 291 6.66 19.06 -1.25
C TYR A 291 6.88 19.58 -2.66
N GLN A 292 7.63 20.68 -2.81
CA GLN A 292 7.88 21.29 -4.12
C GLN A 292 8.86 20.45 -4.94
N GLY A 293 8.68 20.48 -6.26
CA GLY A 293 9.59 19.84 -7.21
C GLY A 293 9.42 18.32 -7.36
N PHE A 294 8.59 17.65 -6.55
CA PHE A 294 8.39 16.21 -6.69
C PHE A 294 7.83 15.84 -8.07
N ASN A 295 6.83 16.56 -8.55
CA ASN A 295 6.25 16.33 -9.88
C ASN A 295 7.28 16.48 -11.02
N ALA A 296 8.22 17.42 -10.90
CA ALA A 296 9.31 17.57 -11.87
C ALA A 296 10.30 16.40 -11.84
N ARG A 297 10.58 15.85 -10.65
CA ARG A 297 11.41 14.63 -10.50
C ARG A 297 10.72 13.42 -11.15
N VAL A 298 9.41 13.28 -10.97
CA VAL A 298 8.62 12.22 -11.63
C VAL A 298 8.70 12.37 -13.15
N ALA A 299 8.53 13.59 -13.68
CA ALA A 299 8.65 13.83 -15.12
C ALA A 299 10.03 13.45 -15.66
N ALA A 300 11.10 13.73 -14.91
CA ALA A 300 12.47 13.35 -15.29
C ALA A 300 12.66 11.82 -15.32
N VAL A 301 12.13 11.09 -14.32
CA VAL A 301 12.18 9.62 -14.31
C VAL A 301 11.41 9.03 -15.50
N LEU A 302 10.22 9.56 -15.78
CA LEU A 302 9.42 9.10 -16.92
C LEU A 302 10.10 9.39 -18.27
N ALA A 303 10.77 10.55 -18.41
CA ALA A 303 11.56 10.87 -19.61
C ALA A 303 12.74 9.90 -19.77
N ALA A 304 13.53 9.68 -18.72
CA ALA A 304 14.64 8.74 -18.74
C ALA A 304 14.20 7.30 -19.09
N PHE A 305 13.04 6.88 -18.57
CA PHE A 305 12.47 5.57 -18.93
C PHE A 305 12.06 5.49 -20.40
N LYS A 306 11.43 6.53 -20.95
CA LYS A 306 11.08 6.57 -22.38
C LYS A 306 12.32 6.48 -23.26
N ASP A 307 13.38 7.20 -22.91
CA ASP A 307 14.67 7.14 -23.62
C ASP A 307 15.28 5.74 -23.54
N TRP A 308 15.27 5.11 -22.37
CA TRP A 308 15.71 3.72 -22.19
C TRP A 308 14.91 2.74 -23.03
N LEU A 309 13.58 2.88 -23.05
CA LEU A 309 12.68 2.03 -23.84
C LEU A 309 12.97 2.19 -25.35
N ALA A 310 13.11 3.44 -25.83
CA ALA A 310 13.43 3.73 -27.22
C ALA A 310 14.81 3.14 -27.63
N GLN A 311 15.81 3.19 -26.74
CA GLN A 311 17.11 2.56 -26.98
C GLN A 311 17.03 1.05 -27.08
N CYS A 312 16.23 0.40 -26.22
CA CYS A 312 16.00 -1.05 -26.31
C CYS A 312 15.33 -1.44 -27.64
N GLN A 313 14.32 -0.68 -28.06
CA GLN A 313 13.61 -0.88 -29.33
C GLN A 313 14.53 -0.67 -30.55
N ALA A 314 15.35 0.38 -30.52
CA ALA A 314 16.32 0.66 -31.60
C ALA A 314 17.37 -0.45 -31.75
N GLN A 315 17.68 -1.18 -30.66
CA GLN A 315 18.54 -2.35 -30.68
C GLN A 315 17.82 -3.64 -31.08
N GLY A 316 16.53 -3.59 -31.38
CA GLY A 316 15.71 -4.74 -31.70
C GLY A 316 15.51 -5.74 -30.55
N LEU A 317 15.66 -5.29 -29.29
CA LEU A 317 15.51 -6.14 -28.10
C LEU A 317 14.05 -6.46 -27.83
N ARG A 318 13.76 -7.73 -27.56
CA ARG A 318 12.44 -8.20 -27.15
C ARG A 318 12.28 -8.00 -25.64
N LEU A 319 11.31 -7.18 -25.25
CA LEU A 319 11.08 -6.82 -23.87
C LEU A 319 9.95 -7.64 -23.26
N GLY A 320 10.19 -8.26 -22.14
CA GLY A 320 9.18 -8.75 -21.22
C GLY A 320 9.19 -7.93 -19.93
N ALA A 321 8.15 -8.05 -19.12
CA ALA A 321 8.13 -7.48 -17.77
C ALA A 321 7.72 -8.54 -16.75
N TYR A 322 7.99 -8.28 -15.48
CA TYR A 322 7.64 -9.17 -14.38
C TYR A 322 6.96 -8.40 -13.26
N GLY A 323 5.83 -8.92 -12.76
CA GLY A 323 5.03 -8.38 -11.67
C GLY A 323 3.87 -7.50 -12.15
N ALA A 324 2.72 -8.10 -12.43
CA ALA A 324 1.48 -7.39 -12.75
C ALA A 324 0.84 -6.81 -11.46
N ALA A 325 1.57 -5.92 -10.77
CA ALA A 325 1.15 -5.25 -9.56
C ALA A 325 0.64 -3.84 -9.85
N ALA A 326 -0.19 -3.29 -8.97
CA ALA A 326 -0.73 -1.94 -9.09
C ALA A 326 0.35 -0.86 -9.34
N LYS A 327 1.48 -0.96 -8.62
CA LYS A 327 2.64 -0.07 -8.81
C LYS A 327 3.16 -0.10 -10.25
N GLY A 328 3.45 -1.31 -10.76
CA GLY A 328 3.93 -1.48 -12.13
C GLY A 328 2.94 -0.96 -13.15
N ASN A 329 1.67 -1.20 -12.94
CA ASN A 329 0.61 -0.71 -13.80
C ASN A 329 0.53 0.83 -13.80
N THR A 330 0.60 1.46 -12.62
CA THR A 330 0.67 2.93 -12.50
C THR A 330 1.87 3.50 -13.24
N PHE A 331 3.05 2.92 -13.04
CA PHE A 331 4.27 3.32 -13.73
C PHE A 331 4.13 3.26 -15.26
N LEU A 332 3.68 2.12 -15.80
CA LEU A 332 3.53 1.92 -17.24
C LEU A 332 2.50 2.87 -17.86
N ASN A 333 1.38 3.12 -17.18
CA ASN A 333 0.36 4.07 -17.63
C ASN A 333 0.91 5.51 -17.62
N ALA A 334 1.61 5.94 -16.56
CA ALA A 334 2.22 7.26 -16.48
C ALA A 334 3.33 7.44 -17.55
N ALA A 335 4.06 6.39 -17.87
CA ALA A 335 5.05 6.39 -18.94
C ALA A 335 4.44 6.37 -20.35
N GLY A 336 3.12 6.13 -20.49
CA GLY A 336 2.44 6.03 -21.77
C GLY A 336 2.80 4.77 -22.56
N VAL A 337 3.16 3.69 -21.85
CA VAL A 337 3.49 2.39 -22.46
C VAL A 337 2.26 1.76 -23.08
N ALA A 338 2.41 1.19 -24.28
CA ALA A 338 1.38 0.49 -25.01
C ALA A 338 1.64 -1.03 -25.06
N ALA A 339 0.64 -1.81 -25.48
CA ALA A 339 0.75 -3.26 -25.58
C ALA A 339 1.89 -3.73 -26.50
N ALA A 340 2.23 -2.96 -27.53
CA ALA A 340 3.30 -3.29 -28.46
C ALA A 340 4.72 -3.13 -27.91
N ASP A 341 4.89 -2.45 -26.78
CA ASP A 341 6.21 -2.17 -26.20
C ASP A 341 6.78 -3.38 -25.44
N PHE A 342 5.92 -4.28 -24.98
CA PHE A 342 6.29 -5.46 -24.22
C PHE A 342 5.58 -6.71 -24.76
N MET A 343 6.28 -7.84 -24.82
CA MET A 343 5.70 -9.11 -25.25
C MET A 343 4.58 -9.58 -24.32
N ALA A 344 4.83 -9.51 -23.02
CA ALA A 344 3.91 -9.84 -21.94
C ALA A 344 4.48 -9.36 -20.59
N VAL A 345 3.62 -9.36 -19.56
CA VAL A 345 4.02 -9.21 -18.14
C VAL A 345 3.77 -10.54 -17.45
N ALA A 346 4.79 -11.11 -16.81
CA ALA A 346 4.61 -12.31 -16.01
C ALA A 346 4.08 -11.98 -14.60
N ASP A 347 3.16 -12.78 -14.10
CA ASP A 347 2.74 -12.74 -12.69
C ASP A 347 2.50 -14.17 -12.18
N ARG A 348 2.89 -14.42 -10.91
CA ARG A 348 2.70 -15.73 -10.26
C ARG A 348 1.25 -15.99 -9.85
N ASN A 349 0.44 -14.94 -9.71
CA ASN A 349 -0.96 -15.08 -9.31
C ASN A 349 -1.82 -15.59 -10.50
N PRO A 350 -2.36 -16.83 -10.40
CA PRO A 350 -3.16 -17.39 -11.51
C PRO A 350 -4.42 -16.57 -11.83
N ALA A 351 -4.97 -15.84 -10.86
CA ALA A 351 -6.17 -15.01 -11.05
C ALA A 351 -5.93 -13.83 -12.00
N LYS A 352 -4.66 -13.43 -12.21
CA LYS A 352 -4.27 -12.36 -13.14
C LYS A 352 -3.87 -12.88 -14.52
N GLN A 353 -3.45 -14.13 -14.60
CA GLN A 353 -3.03 -14.75 -15.87
C GLN A 353 -4.20 -14.80 -16.86
N ASP A 354 -3.89 -14.77 -18.16
CA ASP A 354 -4.85 -14.67 -19.25
C ASP A 354 -5.73 -13.41 -19.24
N ARG A 355 -5.29 -12.38 -18.51
CA ARG A 355 -5.88 -11.05 -18.46
C ARG A 355 -4.94 -10.02 -19.08
N LEU A 356 -5.40 -8.78 -19.15
CA LEU A 356 -4.61 -7.65 -19.62
C LEU A 356 -4.27 -6.70 -18.48
N LEU A 357 -3.12 -6.03 -18.55
CA LEU A 357 -2.83 -4.91 -17.68
C LEU A 357 -3.82 -3.76 -17.95
N PRO A 358 -4.42 -3.16 -16.90
CA PRO A 358 -5.30 -2.01 -17.07
C PRO A 358 -4.60 -0.84 -17.79
N GLY A 359 -5.20 -0.34 -18.84
CA GLY A 359 -4.73 0.83 -19.60
C GLY A 359 -3.70 0.52 -20.68
N SER A 360 -2.59 -0.13 -20.38
CA SER A 360 -1.57 -0.52 -21.37
C SER A 360 -1.99 -1.70 -22.24
N ALA A 361 -2.93 -2.52 -21.75
CA ALA A 361 -3.43 -3.73 -22.41
C ALA A 361 -2.34 -4.79 -22.73
N ILE A 362 -1.22 -4.78 -22.01
CA ILE A 362 -0.17 -5.80 -22.14
C ILE A 362 -0.72 -7.11 -21.58
N PRO A 363 -0.56 -8.27 -22.29
CA PRO A 363 -0.99 -9.57 -21.80
C PRO A 363 -0.27 -9.97 -20.50
N ILE A 364 -1.02 -10.58 -19.58
CA ILE A 364 -0.45 -11.15 -18.35
C ILE A 364 -0.37 -12.67 -18.54
N VAL A 365 0.82 -13.23 -18.29
CA VAL A 365 1.12 -14.65 -18.49
C VAL A 365 1.79 -15.24 -17.24
N SER A 366 1.95 -16.58 -17.20
CA SER A 366 2.78 -17.19 -16.17
C SER A 366 4.28 -16.88 -16.37
N PRO A 367 5.11 -16.97 -15.31
CA PRO A 367 6.56 -16.82 -15.44
C PRO A 367 7.18 -17.76 -16.48
N GLU A 368 6.73 -19.02 -16.53
CA GLU A 368 7.20 -20.04 -17.47
C GLU A 368 6.84 -19.65 -18.90
N ALA A 369 5.62 -19.16 -19.13
CA ALA A 369 5.18 -18.72 -20.45
C ALA A 369 6.00 -17.52 -20.94
N LEU A 370 6.30 -16.54 -20.07
CA LEU A 370 7.19 -15.42 -20.45
C LEU A 370 8.58 -15.91 -20.84
N LEU A 371 9.19 -16.81 -20.06
CA LEU A 371 10.50 -17.37 -20.36
C LEU A 371 10.52 -18.16 -21.69
N ALA A 372 9.45 -18.91 -21.99
CA ALA A 372 9.28 -19.61 -23.26
C ALA A 372 9.21 -18.68 -24.48
N MET A 373 8.75 -17.43 -24.30
CA MET A 373 8.79 -16.40 -25.34
C MET A 373 10.21 -15.89 -25.62
N ALA A 374 11.20 -16.27 -24.78
CA ALA A 374 12.61 -15.91 -24.90
C ALA A 374 12.85 -14.38 -25.00
N PRO A 375 12.44 -13.58 -24.04
CA PRO A 375 12.75 -12.15 -24.02
C PRO A 375 14.26 -11.91 -23.86
N ASP A 376 14.76 -10.84 -24.48
CA ASP A 376 16.17 -10.43 -24.33
C ASP A 376 16.37 -9.65 -23.02
N VAL A 377 15.31 -8.95 -22.58
CA VAL A 377 15.27 -8.14 -21.34
C VAL A 377 13.97 -8.42 -20.59
N ILE A 378 14.05 -8.53 -19.28
CA ILE A 378 12.89 -8.50 -18.38
C ILE A 378 13.00 -7.26 -17.46
N LEU A 379 12.00 -6.39 -17.55
CA LEU A 379 11.81 -5.26 -16.64
C LEU A 379 11.08 -5.73 -15.39
N ILE A 380 11.71 -5.64 -14.23
CA ILE A 380 11.11 -5.97 -12.93
C ILE A 380 10.36 -4.75 -12.43
N LEU A 381 9.02 -4.83 -12.47
CA LEU A 381 8.14 -3.73 -12.05
C LEU A 381 8.08 -3.56 -10.53
N PRO A 382 8.01 -4.63 -9.69
CA PRO A 382 8.15 -4.52 -8.25
C PRO A 382 9.61 -4.29 -7.85
N TRP A 383 10.15 -3.10 -8.11
CA TRP A 383 11.55 -2.74 -7.90
C TRP A 383 12.05 -3.00 -6.48
N ASN A 384 11.17 -2.91 -5.48
CA ASN A 384 11.47 -3.21 -4.08
C ASN A 384 11.69 -4.72 -3.80
N LEU A 385 11.38 -5.59 -4.76
CA LEU A 385 11.60 -7.04 -4.74
C LEU A 385 12.57 -7.47 -5.84
N ALA A 386 13.34 -6.52 -6.40
CA ALA A 386 14.18 -6.77 -7.56
C ALA A 386 15.21 -7.89 -7.33
N ASP A 387 15.86 -7.93 -6.16
CA ASP A 387 16.87 -8.95 -5.83
C ASP A 387 16.23 -10.34 -5.73
N GLU A 388 15.09 -10.45 -5.04
CA GLU A 388 14.33 -11.70 -4.90
C GLU A 388 13.89 -12.22 -6.27
N ILE A 389 13.24 -11.36 -7.08
CA ILE A 389 12.75 -11.72 -8.41
C ILE A 389 13.90 -12.05 -9.35
N SER A 390 15.00 -11.32 -9.30
CA SER A 390 16.21 -11.61 -10.08
C SER A 390 16.74 -13.01 -9.75
N GLY A 391 16.83 -13.35 -8.47
CA GLY A 391 17.23 -14.69 -8.03
C GLY A 391 16.31 -15.79 -8.58
N GLN A 392 14.99 -15.58 -8.50
CA GLN A 392 13.99 -16.52 -9.02
C GLN A 392 14.10 -16.70 -10.53
N LEU A 393 14.23 -15.61 -11.30
CA LEU A 393 14.37 -15.66 -12.77
C LEU A 393 15.69 -16.33 -13.17
N ARG A 394 16.80 -16.09 -12.48
CA ARG A 394 18.08 -16.75 -12.72
C ARG A 394 18.00 -18.26 -12.42
N ALA A 395 17.36 -18.63 -11.29
CA ALA A 395 17.14 -20.03 -10.94
C ALA A 395 16.23 -20.75 -11.97
N ALA A 396 15.27 -20.06 -12.57
CA ALA A 396 14.43 -20.55 -13.67
C ALA A 396 15.16 -20.60 -15.04
N GLY A 397 16.46 -20.24 -15.09
CA GLY A 397 17.28 -20.35 -16.29
C GLY A 397 17.31 -19.12 -17.19
N PHE A 398 16.72 -17.98 -16.80
CA PHE A 398 16.80 -16.75 -17.58
C PHE A 398 18.24 -16.24 -17.67
N LYS A 399 18.74 -16.05 -18.89
CA LYS A 399 20.11 -15.57 -19.18
C LYS A 399 20.17 -14.17 -19.77
N GLY A 400 19.00 -13.60 -20.12
CA GLY A 400 18.89 -12.24 -20.64
C GLY A 400 19.20 -11.16 -19.61
N ARG A 401 19.03 -9.91 -20.00
CA ARG A 401 19.26 -8.76 -19.10
C ARG A 401 18.07 -8.51 -18.20
N LEU A 402 18.32 -8.12 -16.96
CA LEU A 402 17.31 -7.67 -16.00
C LEU A 402 17.43 -6.17 -15.78
N ALA A 403 16.33 -5.47 -15.58
CA ALA A 403 16.30 -4.04 -15.32
C ALA A 403 15.21 -3.67 -14.33
N THR A 404 15.38 -2.53 -13.67
CA THR A 404 14.31 -1.83 -12.93
C THR A 404 14.16 -0.42 -13.49
N ALA A 405 13.00 0.22 -13.25
CA ALA A 405 12.70 1.55 -13.76
C ALA A 405 12.82 2.65 -12.68
N LEU A 406 12.78 2.29 -11.40
CA LEU A 406 12.82 3.24 -10.28
C LEU A 406 14.04 2.99 -9.39
N PRO A 407 14.63 4.09 -8.80
CA PRO A 407 14.30 5.50 -8.99
C PRO A 407 14.74 6.07 -10.35
N GLU A 408 15.47 5.31 -11.13
CA GLU A 408 15.88 5.53 -12.52
C GLU A 408 16.05 4.20 -13.24
N PRO A 409 15.91 4.15 -14.58
CA PRO A 409 16.15 2.93 -15.35
C PRO A 409 17.59 2.45 -15.18
N ARG A 410 17.75 1.21 -14.70
CA ARG A 410 19.07 0.60 -14.50
C ARG A 410 19.06 -0.89 -14.78
N TRP A 411 20.19 -1.39 -15.25
CA TRP A 411 20.46 -2.82 -15.38
C TRP A 411 20.80 -3.42 -14.01
N LEU A 412 20.39 -4.70 -13.80
CA LEU A 412 20.65 -5.49 -12.60
C LEU A 412 21.71 -6.57 -12.86
#